data_3b2d399782a1010b5f4974715d5a64cb
#
_entry.id   3b2d399782a1010b5f4974715d5a64cb
#
_cell.length_a   1.000
_cell.length_b   1.000
_cell.length_c   1.000
_cell.angle_alpha   90.00
_cell.angle_beta   90.00
_cell.angle_gamma   90.00
#
_symmetry.space_group_name_H-M   'P 1'
#
loop_
_entity.id
_entity.type
_entity.pdbx_description
1 polymer ?
#
loop_
_entity_poly.entity_id
_entity_poly.type
_entity_poly.pdbx_seq_one_letter_code
_entity_poly.pdbx_strand_id
1 'polypeptide(L)'
;MSDLETFREETRAWLEANCPPEMRQPVRDEDDVYWGGRNAMFKNNAQKAWFEACVAKGYTVPAWPKEYGGAGLSPAEAKVLRQEMAAIGARPPLSSFGIWMLGPALLHFGTEGQKQRFLNEIARGEIRWCQGYSEPGSGSDLVSMQTFGEDKGDHWVVNGQKIWTSYADHADWIFCLVRTDKENKYQGITFMLFDMAGEGVSTKPIKLISGSSPFCETFFDDVKVPKSYGEDCPGYVGEINRGWDVAKYLLGHEREMISGADGGNTGTLGVAMSRHAGELDPILRADLADFDVDALAYGCMGEKFLDEIKVGKAHPAQPNMMKYAGTELNKRRHELMMSAGGSRSLEWESDETRGGKPARNWLRTKANSIEGGTSEVMLNVISKRILDLPGA
;
A
#
# COMPACT_ATOMS: atom_id res chain seq x y z
N MET A 1 15.49 29.54 -15.49
CA MET A 1 15.28 28.18 -14.95
C MET A 1 13.85 27.75 -15.29
N SER A 2 13.58 26.47 -15.52
CA SER A 2 12.20 26.03 -15.67
C SER A 2 11.51 26.12 -14.31
N ASP A 3 10.19 26.28 -14.26
CA ASP A 3 9.42 26.33 -13.00
C ASP A 3 9.71 25.11 -12.10
N LEU A 4 9.94 23.94 -12.71
CA LEU A 4 10.29 22.72 -11.99
C LEU A 4 11.71 22.74 -11.38
N GLU A 5 12.66 23.41 -11.98
CA GLU A 5 14.02 23.53 -11.42
C GLU A 5 14.02 24.46 -10.20
N THR A 6 13.31 25.57 -10.29
CA THR A 6 13.09 26.48 -9.15
C THR A 6 12.40 25.72 -8.01
N PHE A 7 11.34 24.96 -8.31
CA PHE A 7 10.64 24.14 -7.31
C PHE A 7 11.57 23.09 -6.67
N ARG A 8 12.48 22.49 -7.44
CA ARG A 8 13.48 21.53 -6.95
C ARG A 8 14.43 22.19 -5.93
N GLU A 9 14.97 23.36 -6.26
CA GLU A 9 15.87 24.10 -5.38
C GLU A 9 15.18 24.51 -4.07
N GLU A 10 13.96 25.06 -4.16
CA GLU A 10 13.15 25.42 -2.98
C GLU A 10 12.82 24.19 -2.12
N THR A 11 12.46 23.07 -2.76
CA THR A 11 12.14 21.81 -2.07
C THR A 11 13.38 21.28 -1.33
N ARG A 12 14.54 21.27 -1.97
CA ARG A 12 15.81 20.85 -1.38
C ARG A 12 16.15 21.71 -0.16
N ALA A 13 16.12 23.02 -0.30
CA ALA A 13 16.39 23.94 0.79
C ALA A 13 15.42 23.75 1.98
N TRP A 14 14.14 23.54 1.68
CA TRP A 14 13.14 23.27 2.71
C TRP A 14 13.42 21.93 3.43
N LEU A 15 13.73 20.86 2.68
CA LEU A 15 14.05 19.55 3.26
C LEU A 15 15.30 19.60 4.14
N GLU A 16 16.34 20.29 3.70
CA GLU A 16 17.58 20.46 4.47
C GLU A 16 17.32 21.20 5.80
N ALA A 17 16.46 22.21 5.78
CA ALA A 17 16.12 23.01 6.95
C ALA A 17 15.18 22.29 7.94
N ASN A 18 14.30 21.41 7.47
CA ASN A 18 13.20 20.87 8.29
C ASN A 18 13.30 19.35 8.56
N CYS A 19 14.08 18.58 7.79
CA CYS A 19 14.24 17.15 8.05
C CYS A 19 15.39 16.92 9.04
N PRO A 20 15.14 16.45 10.27
CA PRO A 20 16.21 16.17 11.23
C PRO A 20 17.16 15.06 10.74
N PRO A 21 18.44 15.07 11.13
CA PRO A 21 19.41 14.04 10.74
C PRO A 21 18.97 12.61 11.08
N GLU A 22 18.27 12.43 12.20
CA GLU A 22 17.72 11.13 12.63
C GLU A 22 16.67 10.58 11.68
N MET A 23 15.95 11.47 10.97
CA MET A 23 14.94 11.11 9.97
C MET A 23 15.53 10.86 8.58
N ARG A 24 16.83 11.09 8.39
CA ARG A 24 17.59 10.79 7.16
C ARG A 24 18.30 9.44 7.22
N GLN A 25 17.92 8.58 8.18
CA GLN A 25 18.50 7.26 8.36
C GLN A 25 17.55 6.18 7.84
N PRO A 26 18.07 5.04 7.33
CA PRO A 26 17.24 3.92 6.92
C PRO A 26 16.30 3.44 8.04
N VAL A 27 15.11 2.95 7.67
CA VAL A 27 14.19 2.28 8.59
C VAL A 27 14.86 1.02 9.14
N ARG A 28 14.93 0.88 10.46
CA ARG A 28 15.56 -0.24 11.18
C ARG A 28 14.53 -1.16 11.81
N ASP A 29 13.49 -0.58 12.37
CA ASP A 29 12.40 -1.26 13.10
C ASP A 29 11.04 -0.65 12.74
N GLU A 30 9.96 -1.25 13.24
CA GLU A 30 8.59 -0.80 12.96
C GLU A 30 8.29 0.58 13.55
N ASP A 31 8.90 0.95 14.69
CA ASP A 31 8.70 2.24 15.35
C ASP A 31 9.36 3.41 14.58
N ASP A 32 10.26 3.09 13.65
CA ASP A 32 10.83 4.09 12.74
C ASP A 32 9.82 4.62 11.73
N VAL A 33 8.67 3.95 11.59
CA VAL A 33 7.57 4.32 10.68
C VAL A 33 6.40 4.85 11.51
N TYR A 34 6.05 6.13 11.31
CA TYR A 34 4.89 6.70 11.98
C TYR A 34 3.61 6.42 11.18
N TRP A 35 2.64 5.77 11.82
CA TRP A 35 1.38 5.35 11.18
C TRP A 35 0.18 6.24 11.55
N GLY A 36 0.32 7.13 12.52
CA GLY A 36 -0.80 7.91 13.02
C GLY A 36 -1.85 7.08 13.77
N GLY A 37 -3.00 7.68 14.04
CA GLY A 37 -4.13 7.09 14.75
C GLY A 37 -4.32 7.62 16.17
N ARG A 38 -5.47 7.29 16.79
CA ARG A 38 -5.87 7.77 18.13
C ARG A 38 -4.86 7.52 19.23
N ASN A 39 -4.17 6.37 19.13
CA ASN A 39 -3.24 5.90 20.15
C ASN A 39 -1.77 5.97 19.67
N ALA A 40 -1.52 6.70 18.57
CA ALA A 40 -0.19 6.79 18.01
C ALA A 40 0.76 7.58 18.94
N MET A 41 1.96 7.07 19.09
CA MET A 41 3.04 7.74 19.79
C MET A 41 4.23 7.92 18.87
N PHE A 42 4.89 9.07 18.98
CA PHE A 42 6.16 9.30 18.29
C PHE A 42 7.29 8.56 19.01
N LYS A 43 8.16 7.91 18.24
CA LYS A 43 9.36 7.26 18.77
C LYS A 43 10.28 8.25 19.49
N ASN A 44 10.39 9.48 18.97
CA ASN A 44 11.22 10.54 19.50
C ASN A 44 10.80 11.92 18.96
N ASN A 45 11.44 12.97 19.51
CA ASN A 45 11.15 14.35 19.11
C ASN A 45 11.50 14.66 17.64
N ALA A 46 12.50 13.99 17.05
CA ALA A 46 12.87 14.20 15.66
C ALA A 46 11.78 13.68 14.72
N GLN A 47 11.20 12.51 15.01
CA GLN A 47 10.07 11.97 14.25
C GLN A 47 8.85 12.90 14.33
N LYS A 48 8.55 13.42 15.54
CA LYS A 48 7.46 14.38 15.76
C LYS A 48 7.68 15.66 14.96
N ALA A 49 8.83 16.29 15.10
CA ALA A 49 9.16 17.54 14.42
C ALA A 49 9.09 17.41 12.90
N TRP A 50 9.60 16.29 12.34
CA TRP A 50 9.53 16.00 10.93
C TRP A 50 8.09 15.84 10.44
N PHE A 51 7.29 15.07 11.16
CA PHE A 51 5.88 14.88 10.86
C PHE A 51 5.11 16.22 10.88
N GLU A 52 5.25 17.01 11.95
CA GLU A 52 4.57 18.29 12.10
C GLU A 52 4.96 19.29 11.00
N ALA A 53 6.24 19.34 10.62
CA ALA A 53 6.72 20.17 9.52
C ALA A 53 6.08 19.74 8.18
N CYS A 54 5.99 18.42 7.93
CA CYS A 54 5.36 17.90 6.74
C CYS A 54 3.85 18.15 6.71
N VAL A 55 3.15 17.99 7.83
CA VAL A 55 1.71 18.34 7.95
C VAL A 55 1.49 19.81 7.61
N ALA A 56 2.27 20.73 8.22
CA ALA A 56 2.15 22.15 7.97
C ALA A 56 2.39 22.56 6.50
N LYS A 57 3.21 21.78 5.78
CA LYS A 57 3.53 22.00 4.37
C LYS A 57 2.58 21.25 3.40
N GLY A 58 1.71 20.35 3.92
CA GLY A 58 0.89 19.44 3.13
C GLY A 58 1.66 18.29 2.49
N TYR A 59 2.85 17.98 2.99
CA TYR A 59 3.76 16.97 2.41
C TYR A 59 3.52 15.54 2.92
N THR A 60 2.57 15.36 3.83
CA THR A 60 2.04 14.02 4.16
C THR A 60 1.22 13.43 3.01
N VAL A 61 0.52 14.29 2.28
CA VAL A 61 -0.34 13.95 1.12
C VAL A 61 -0.15 14.98 -0.02
N PRO A 62 1.06 15.11 -0.58
CA PRO A 62 1.48 16.27 -1.36
C PRO A 62 0.65 16.55 -2.61
N ALA A 63 0.09 15.51 -3.25
CA ALA A 63 -0.72 15.65 -4.45
C ALA A 63 -2.22 15.92 -4.17
N TRP A 64 -2.67 15.80 -2.89
CA TRP A 64 -4.07 16.09 -2.59
C TRP A 64 -4.37 17.60 -2.62
N PRO A 65 -5.63 17.98 -2.89
CA PRO A 65 -6.07 19.37 -2.78
C PRO A 65 -5.75 19.98 -1.42
N LYS A 66 -5.46 21.28 -1.40
CA LYS A 66 -5.10 22.01 -0.15
C LYS A 66 -6.22 21.99 0.87
N GLU A 67 -7.47 22.05 0.42
CA GLU A 67 -8.66 21.99 1.26
C GLU A 67 -8.81 20.68 2.05
N TYR A 68 -8.09 19.63 1.64
CA TYR A 68 -8.05 18.33 2.31
C TYR A 68 -6.68 18.02 2.94
N GLY A 69 -5.90 19.05 3.25
CA GLY A 69 -4.61 18.93 3.94
C GLY A 69 -3.41 18.62 3.06
N GLY A 70 -3.57 18.59 1.73
CA GLY A 70 -2.48 18.41 0.79
C GLY A 70 -1.76 19.70 0.42
N ALA A 71 -0.66 19.56 -0.33
CA ALA A 71 0.06 20.70 -0.90
C ALA A 71 -0.48 21.14 -2.28
N GLY A 72 -1.34 20.34 -2.90
CA GLY A 72 -1.86 20.58 -4.25
C GLY A 72 -0.80 20.47 -5.34
N LEU A 73 0.23 19.66 -5.12
CA LEU A 73 1.32 19.48 -6.08
C LEU A 73 0.84 18.76 -7.33
N SER A 74 1.30 19.23 -8.47
CA SER A 74 1.18 18.49 -9.73
C SER A 74 1.96 17.16 -9.66
N PRO A 75 1.67 16.18 -10.53
CA PRO A 75 2.42 14.93 -10.60
C PRO A 75 3.93 15.13 -10.79
N ALA A 76 4.33 16.16 -11.55
CA ALA A 76 5.72 16.49 -11.79
C ALA A 76 6.41 17.03 -10.53
N GLU A 77 5.77 17.95 -9.81
CA GLU A 77 6.28 18.47 -8.53
C GLU A 77 6.32 17.40 -7.44
N ALA A 78 5.29 16.54 -7.34
CA ALA A 78 5.28 15.42 -6.43
C ALA A 78 6.41 14.42 -6.72
N LYS A 79 6.77 14.21 -7.99
CA LYS A 79 7.93 13.42 -8.40
C LYS A 79 9.23 14.08 -7.94
N VAL A 80 9.38 15.40 -8.12
CA VAL A 80 10.54 16.16 -7.64
C VAL A 80 10.67 16.04 -6.13
N LEU A 81 9.60 16.23 -5.37
CA LEU A 81 9.61 16.08 -3.91
C LEU A 81 10.11 14.69 -3.49
N ARG A 82 9.58 13.62 -4.10
CA ARG A 82 10.05 12.24 -3.80
C ARG A 82 11.54 12.05 -4.13
N GLN A 83 12.03 12.61 -5.24
CA GLN A 83 13.44 12.53 -5.61
C GLN A 83 14.34 13.24 -4.60
N GLU A 84 13.97 14.45 -4.18
CA GLU A 84 14.75 15.22 -3.20
C GLU A 84 14.71 14.57 -1.80
N MET A 85 13.55 14.03 -1.37
CA MET A 85 13.47 13.24 -0.14
C MET A 85 14.39 12.01 -0.19
N ALA A 86 14.37 11.27 -1.31
CA ALA A 86 15.24 10.12 -1.50
C ALA A 86 16.73 10.50 -1.51
N ALA A 87 17.10 11.63 -2.13
CA ALA A 87 18.47 12.12 -2.22
C ALA A 87 19.10 12.39 -0.83
N ILE A 88 18.31 12.89 0.12
CA ILE A 88 18.77 13.09 1.51
C ILE A 88 18.48 11.90 2.44
N GLY A 89 17.90 10.82 1.92
CA GLY A 89 17.52 9.65 2.71
C GLY A 89 16.38 9.90 3.71
N ALA A 90 15.52 10.90 3.43
CA ALA A 90 14.42 11.24 4.32
C ALA A 90 13.38 10.11 4.37
N ARG A 91 12.99 9.73 5.59
CA ARG A 91 11.88 8.78 5.80
C ARG A 91 10.54 9.42 5.46
N PRO A 92 9.56 8.65 4.98
CA PRO A 92 8.19 9.15 4.85
C PRO A 92 7.70 9.72 6.19
N PRO A 93 7.04 10.88 6.21
CA PRO A 93 6.56 11.50 7.45
C PRO A 93 5.39 10.75 8.07
N LEU A 94 4.58 10.10 7.25
CA LEU A 94 3.37 9.36 7.64
C LEU A 94 3.17 8.18 6.69
N SER A 95 2.89 7.02 7.25
CA SER A 95 2.44 5.82 6.53
C SER A 95 0.99 5.52 6.88
N SER A 96 0.12 5.33 5.88
CA SER A 96 -1.31 5.08 6.15
C SER A 96 -2.03 4.46 4.95
N PHE A 97 -2.81 3.42 5.19
CA PHE A 97 -3.78 2.90 4.21
C PHE A 97 -4.83 3.96 3.83
N GLY A 98 -5.08 4.91 4.73
CA GLY A 98 -5.88 6.08 4.42
C GLY A 98 -5.30 6.90 3.26
N ILE A 99 -3.98 7.06 3.19
CA ILE A 99 -3.31 7.81 2.13
C ILE A 99 -3.30 7.03 0.81
N TRP A 100 -2.88 5.77 0.86
CA TRP A 100 -2.59 5.01 -0.37
C TRP A 100 -3.81 4.37 -1.01
N MET A 101 -4.84 4.10 -0.21
CA MET A 101 -6.01 3.33 -0.63
C MET A 101 -7.30 4.13 -0.47
N LEU A 102 -7.75 4.40 0.76
CA LEU A 102 -9.03 5.04 0.99
C LEU A 102 -9.11 6.47 0.45
N GLY A 103 -8.05 7.26 0.59
CA GLY A 103 -8.01 8.65 0.12
C GLY A 103 -8.31 8.82 -1.36
N PRO A 104 -7.64 8.10 -2.27
CA PRO A 104 -8.01 8.08 -3.69
C PRO A 104 -9.47 7.71 -3.95
N ALA A 105 -10.03 6.74 -3.21
CA ALA A 105 -11.43 6.36 -3.33
C ALA A 105 -12.37 7.47 -2.84
N LEU A 106 -12.06 8.14 -1.71
CA LEU A 106 -12.82 9.28 -1.22
C LEU A 106 -12.76 10.49 -2.16
N LEU A 107 -11.58 10.80 -2.70
CA LEU A 107 -11.42 11.89 -3.67
C LEU A 107 -12.28 11.67 -4.91
N HIS A 108 -12.46 10.43 -5.34
CA HIS A 108 -13.20 10.07 -6.56
C HIS A 108 -14.70 9.86 -6.31
N PHE A 109 -15.08 9.13 -5.26
CA PHE A 109 -16.46 8.68 -5.00
C PHE A 109 -17.10 9.31 -3.75
N GLY A 110 -16.30 9.93 -2.87
CA GLY A 110 -16.79 10.46 -1.61
C GLY A 110 -17.63 11.71 -1.79
N THR A 111 -18.60 11.91 -0.88
CA THR A 111 -19.31 13.18 -0.74
C THR A 111 -18.41 14.27 -0.18
N GLU A 112 -18.80 15.53 -0.29
CA GLU A 112 -18.01 16.63 0.25
C GLU A 112 -17.85 16.52 1.77
N GLY A 113 -18.92 16.14 2.50
CA GLY A 113 -18.86 15.92 3.94
C GLY A 113 -17.88 14.79 4.33
N GLN A 114 -17.81 13.70 3.55
CA GLN A 114 -16.82 12.64 3.76
C GLN A 114 -15.41 13.13 3.52
N LYS A 115 -15.17 13.89 2.44
CA LYS A 115 -13.84 14.43 2.10
C LYS A 115 -13.35 15.37 3.20
N GLN A 116 -14.17 16.31 3.62
CA GLN A 116 -13.84 17.27 4.66
C GLN A 116 -13.51 16.59 5.98
N ARG A 117 -14.25 15.57 6.36
CA ARG A 117 -14.00 14.83 7.58
C ARG A 117 -12.77 13.95 7.49
N PHE A 118 -12.80 12.95 6.61
CA PHE A 118 -11.83 11.86 6.65
C PHE A 118 -10.49 12.22 5.99
N LEU A 119 -10.49 12.99 4.89
CA LEU A 119 -9.21 13.31 4.23
C LEU A 119 -8.33 14.21 5.10
N ASN A 120 -8.92 15.20 5.78
CA ASN A 120 -8.17 16.05 6.70
C ASN A 120 -7.62 15.26 7.90
N GLU A 121 -8.41 14.35 8.50
CA GLU A 121 -7.95 13.48 9.59
C GLU A 121 -6.83 12.54 9.13
N ILE A 122 -6.92 11.99 7.91
CA ILE A 122 -5.87 11.16 7.30
C ILE A 122 -4.59 11.97 7.09
N ALA A 123 -4.69 13.16 6.48
CA ALA A 123 -3.54 14.01 6.17
C ALA A 123 -2.78 14.43 7.44
N ARG A 124 -3.49 14.64 8.55
CA ARG A 124 -2.92 14.98 9.86
C ARG A 124 -2.56 13.77 10.72
N GLY A 125 -2.68 12.54 10.18
CA GLY A 125 -2.35 11.32 10.92
C GLY A 125 -3.19 11.09 12.18
N GLU A 126 -4.39 11.67 12.25
CA GLU A 126 -5.30 11.59 13.42
C GLU A 126 -6.10 10.28 13.43
N ILE A 127 -6.22 9.62 12.27
CA ILE A 127 -6.99 8.40 12.07
C ILE A 127 -6.19 7.37 11.29
N ARG A 128 -6.12 6.13 11.82
CA ARG A 128 -5.48 4.99 11.19
C ARG A 128 -6.51 4.04 10.61
N TRP A 129 -6.36 3.70 9.34
CA TRP A 129 -7.28 2.85 8.59
C TRP A 129 -6.73 1.45 8.35
N CYS A 130 -7.61 0.45 8.30
CA CYS A 130 -7.32 -0.88 7.75
C CYS A 130 -8.34 -1.26 6.68
N GLN A 131 -8.02 -2.30 5.89
CA GLN A 131 -8.81 -2.79 4.76
C GLN A 131 -9.48 -4.11 5.08
N GLY A 132 -10.81 -4.18 5.00
CA GLY A 132 -11.59 -5.40 5.22
C GLY A 132 -12.16 -5.96 3.91
N TYR A 133 -11.35 -6.68 3.14
CA TYR A 133 -11.78 -7.25 1.86
C TYR A 133 -11.92 -8.76 1.91
N SER A 134 -10.81 -9.49 1.93
CA SER A 134 -10.76 -10.94 1.87
C SER A 134 -11.44 -11.62 3.07
N GLU A 135 -12.02 -12.79 2.82
CA GLU A 135 -12.56 -13.69 3.83
C GLU A 135 -11.89 -15.06 3.72
N PRO A 136 -11.96 -15.93 4.74
CA PRO A 136 -11.36 -17.27 4.66
C PRO A 136 -11.78 -18.09 3.44
N GLY A 137 -13.01 -17.91 2.97
CA GLY A 137 -13.55 -18.56 1.77
C GLY A 137 -13.58 -17.69 0.51
N SER A 138 -13.11 -16.43 0.57
CA SER A 138 -13.28 -15.46 -0.52
C SER A 138 -12.07 -14.53 -0.62
N GLY A 139 -11.06 -14.95 -1.38
CA GLY A 139 -9.87 -14.17 -1.73
C GLY A 139 -9.87 -13.82 -3.22
N SER A 140 -9.46 -14.75 -4.08
CA SER A 140 -9.43 -14.53 -5.54
C SER A 140 -10.82 -14.28 -6.13
N ASP A 141 -11.87 -14.98 -5.68
CA ASP A 141 -13.28 -14.67 -5.95
C ASP A 141 -13.85 -13.79 -4.85
N LEU A 142 -13.35 -12.56 -4.75
CA LEU A 142 -13.69 -11.61 -3.70
C LEU A 142 -15.21 -11.30 -3.65
N VAL A 143 -15.90 -11.35 -4.80
CA VAL A 143 -17.35 -11.11 -4.86
C VAL A 143 -18.19 -12.22 -4.22
N SER A 144 -17.61 -13.36 -3.85
CA SER A 144 -18.29 -14.44 -3.13
C SER A 144 -18.30 -14.25 -1.61
N MET A 145 -17.87 -13.08 -1.13
CA MET A 145 -17.85 -12.74 0.31
C MET A 145 -19.19 -12.95 0.99
N GLN A 146 -19.14 -13.33 2.27
CA GLN A 146 -20.30 -13.66 3.08
C GLN A 146 -20.59 -12.67 4.22
N THR A 147 -19.60 -11.83 4.60
CA THR A 147 -19.85 -10.76 5.61
C THR A 147 -21.06 -9.96 5.18
N PHE A 148 -22.10 -9.91 6.03
CA PHE A 148 -23.41 -9.39 5.69
C PHE A 148 -23.81 -8.26 6.63
N GLY A 149 -24.40 -7.20 6.07
CA GLY A 149 -25.00 -6.08 6.79
C GLY A 149 -26.51 -6.08 6.65
N GLU A 150 -27.21 -6.41 7.72
CA GLU A 150 -28.66 -6.32 7.79
C GLU A 150 -29.10 -4.87 7.98
N ASP A 151 -29.98 -4.39 7.10
CA ASP A 151 -30.52 -3.02 7.16
C ASP A 151 -31.54 -2.88 8.31
N LYS A 152 -31.27 -1.98 9.25
CA LYS A 152 -32.15 -1.63 10.39
C LYS A 152 -32.71 -0.21 10.30
N GLY A 153 -32.68 0.40 9.13
CA GLY A 153 -33.20 1.74 8.87
C GLY A 153 -32.11 2.82 8.99
N ASP A 154 -31.72 3.21 10.18
CA ASP A 154 -30.67 4.21 10.43
C ASP A 154 -29.25 3.64 10.52
N HIS A 155 -29.11 2.33 10.62
CA HIS A 155 -27.85 1.61 10.69
C HIS A 155 -27.93 0.23 10.04
N TRP A 156 -26.76 -0.38 9.81
CA TRP A 156 -26.64 -1.81 9.53
C TRP A 156 -26.16 -2.56 10.77
N VAL A 157 -26.58 -3.82 10.90
CA VAL A 157 -25.99 -4.79 11.83
C VAL A 157 -25.11 -5.71 10.98
N VAL A 158 -23.79 -5.61 11.19
CA VAL A 158 -22.79 -6.33 10.39
C VAL A 158 -22.31 -7.57 11.14
N ASN A 159 -22.40 -8.72 10.44
CA ASN A 159 -21.92 -10.00 10.91
C ASN A 159 -20.98 -10.66 9.88
N GLY A 160 -19.89 -11.25 10.33
CA GLY A 160 -18.96 -11.95 9.46
C GLY A 160 -17.52 -11.93 9.94
N GLN A 161 -16.62 -12.25 9.00
CA GLN A 161 -15.19 -12.34 9.27
C GLN A 161 -14.39 -11.86 8.05
N LYS A 162 -13.37 -11.06 8.31
CA LYS A 162 -12.33 -10.71 7.32
C LYS A 162 -10.99 -11.34 7.71
N ILE A 163 -10.14 -11.58 6.71
CA ILE A 163 -8.79 -12.12 6.91
C ILE A 163 -7.78 -11.30 6.12
N TRP A 164 -6.53 -11.36 6.51
CA TRP A 164 -5.42 -10.58 5.94
C TRP A 164 -5.62 -9.08 6.09
N THR A 165 -6.36 -8.67 7.12
CA THR A 165 -6.60 -7.26 7.42
C THR A 165 -5.33 -6.67 8.03
N SER A 166 -4.61 -5.87 7.24
CA SER A 166 -3.31 -5.31 7.63
C SER A 166 -3.45 -4.38 8.84
N TYR A 167 -2.72 -4.68 9.92
CA TYR A 167 -2.66 -3.89 11.15
C TYR A 167 -4.03 -3.53 11.74
N ALA A 168 -5.02 -4.43 11.61
CA ALA A 168 -6.37 -4.19 12.15
C ALA A 168 -6.38 -4.04 13.67
N ASP A 169 -5.45 -4.67 14.37
CA ASP A 169 -5.23 -4.57 15.82
C ASP A 169 -4.69 -3.20 16.27
N HIS A 170 -4.26 -2.37 15.33
CA HIS A 170 -3.79 -1.01 15.57
C HIS A 170 -4.63 0.05 14.83
N ALA A 171 -5.63 -0.34 14.05
CA ALA A 171 -6.45 0.56 13.27
C ALA A 171 -7.58 1.18 14.10
N ASP A 172 -7.91 2.43 13.81
CA ASP A 172 -9.05 3.12 14.39
C ASP A 172 -10.32 2.86 13.61
N TRP A 173 -10.20 2.77 12.28
CA TRP A 173 -11.30 2.60 11.34
C TRP A 173 -10.98 1.57 10.27
N ILE A 174 -12.04 0.97 9.73
CA ILE A 174 -11.96 0.03 8.62
C ILE A 174 -12.79 0.54 7.43
N PHE A 175 -12.24 0.40 6.22
CA PHE A 175 -13.04 0.40 5.00
C PHE A 175 -13.26 -1.04 4.57
N CYS A 176 -14.52 -1.43 4.52
CA CYS A 176 -14.93 -2.83 4.46
C CYS A 176 -15.92 -3.09 3.33
N LEU A 177 -15.71 -4.16 2.59
CA LEU A 177 -16.71 -4.69 1.67
C LEU A 177 -17.69 -5.57 2.45
N VAL A 178 -18.96 -5.20 2.43
CA VAL A 178 -20.05 -5.88 3.14
C VAL A 178 -21.17 -6.17 2.16
N ARG A 179 -21.69 -7.37 2.19
CA ARG A 179 -22.86 -7.75 1.40
C ARG A 179 -24.12 -7.15 2.02
N THR A 180 -24.87 -6.41 1.24
CA THR A 180 -26.12 -5.75 1.65
C THR A 180 -27.33 -6.25 0.86
N ASP A 181 -27.10 -6.99 -0.24
CA ASP A 181 -28.10 -7.70 -1.00
C ASP A 181 -27.55 -9.09 -1.37
N LYS A 182 -28.26 -10.14 -0.99
CA LYS A 182 -27.89 -11.56 -1.24
C LYS A 182 -28.28 -12.07 -2.62
N GLU A 183 -29.19 -11.39 -3.28
CA GLU A 183 -29.71 -11.83 -4.59
C GLU A 183 -28.74 -11.45 -5.74
N ASN A 184 -27.98 -10.37 -5.57
CA ASN A 184 -27.09 -9.83 -6.58
C ASN A 184 -25.61 -10.03 -6.23
N LYS A 185 -24.91 -10.87 -6.97
CA LYS A 185 -23.50 -11.20 -6.70
C LYS A 185 -22.59 -9.95 -6.72
N TYR A 186 -22.70 -9.10 -7.75
CA TYR A 186 -21.85 -7.92 -7.94
C TYR A 186 -22.48 -6.62 -7.43
N GLN A 187 -23.80 -6.49 -7.60
CA GLN A 187 -24.58 -5.31 -7.21
C GLN A 187 -25.24 -5.50 -5.83
N GLY A 188 -24.69 -6.30 -4.99
CA GLY A 188 -25.15 -6.53 -3.62
C GLY A 188 -24.10 -6.25 -2.58
N ILE A 189 -23.03 -5.49 -2.94
CA ILE A 189 -21.90 -5.18 -2.08
C ILE A 189 -21.88 -3.68 -1.83
N THR A 190 -21.76 -3.27 -0.56
CA THR A 190 -21.59 -1.88 -0.15
C THR A 190 -20.20 -1.68 0.45
N PHE A 191 -19.56 -0.57 0.12
CA PHE A 191 -18.26 -0.18 0.66
C PHE A 191 -18.47 0.66 1.92
N MET A 192 -18.39 0.02 3.08
CA MET A 192 -18.72 0.64 4.37
C MET A 192 -17.47 1.19 5.07
N LEU A 193 -17.68 2.26 5.84
CA LEU A 193 -16.67 2.88 6.71
C LEU A 193 -17.18 2.77 8.15
N PHE A 194 -16.43 2.16 9.06
CA PHE A 194 -16.84 2.10 10.46
C PHE A 194 -15.67 1.97 11.44
N ASP A 195 -15.96 2.29 12.68
CA ASP A 195 -15.01 2.34 13.78
C ASP A 195 -14.63 0.93 14.25
N MET A 196 -13.34 0.67 14.42
CA MET A 196 -12.80 -0.60 14.92
C MET A 196 -12.94 -0.76 16.45
N ALA A 197 -13.23 0.32 17.18
CA ALA A 197 -13.53 0.27 18.61
C ALA A 197 -15.03 0.00 18.90
N GLY A 198 -15.84 -0.23 17.85
CA GLY A 198 -17.26 -0.58 18.00
C GLY A 198 -17.47 -1.90 18.75
N GLU A 199 -18.55 -1.97 19.53
CA GLU A 199 -18.96 -3.22 20.18
C GLU A 199 -19.15 -4.32 19.12
N GLY A 200 -18.68 -5.54 19.41
CA GLY A 200 -18.73 -6.69 18.49
C GLY A 200 -17.56 -6.77 17.50
N VAL A 201 -16.67 -5.78 17.43
CA VAL A 201 -15.45 -5.87 16.63
C VAL A 201 -14.33 -6.52 17.44
N SER A 202 -13.68 -7.52 16.87
CA SER A 202 -12.48 -8.12 17.47
C SER A 202 -11.46 -8.50 16.42
N THR A 203 -10.19 -8.53 16.81
CA THR A 203 -9.07 -8.86 15.93
C THR A 203 -8.20 -9.93 16.51
N LYS A 204 -7.60 -10.78 15.65
CA LYS A 204 -6.65 -11.80 16.04
C LYS A 204 -5.44 -11.76 15.11
N PRO A 205 -4.26 -11.37 15.59
CA PRO A 205 -3.04 -11.31 14.80
C PRO A 205 -2.65 -12.67 14.20
N ILE A 206 -2.19 -12.64 12.95
CA ILE A 206 -1.71 -13.83 12.21
C ILE A 206 -0.19 -13.79 12.18
N LYS A 207 0.46 -14.74 12.83
CA LYS A 207 1.91 -14.89 12.77
C LYS A 207 2.33 -15.53 11.45
N LEU A 208 3.08 -14.80 10.63
CA LEU A 208 3.62 -15.28 9.37
C LEU A 208 4.86 -16.17 9.58
N ILE A 209 5.20 -16.97 8.56
CA ILE A 209 6.45 -17.76 8.55
C ILE A 209 7.71 -16.89 8.64
N SER A 210 7.63 -15.62 8.24
CA SER A 210 8.70 -14.63 8.42
C SER A 210 8.92 -14.19 9.87
N GLY A 211 8.02 -14.59 10.78
CA GLY A 211 8.04 -14.24 12.20
C GLY A 211 7.33 -12.92 12.55
N SER A 212 6.97 -12.10 11.57
CA SER A 212 6.17 -10.88 11.77
C SER A 212 4.67 -11.18 11.80
N SER A 213 3.87 -10.22 12.27
CA SER A 213 2.40 -10.38 12.38
C SER A 213 1.67 -9.11 11.90
N PRO A 214 1.87 -8.67 10.64
CA PRO A 214 1.26 -7.45 10.12
C PRO A 214 -0.21 -7.63 9.71
N PHE A 215 -0.76 -8.83 9.78
CA PHE A 215 -2.13 -9.14 9.35
C PHE A 215 -2.94 -9.73 10.49
N CYS A 216 -4.26 -9.49 10.44
CA CYS A 216 -5.21 -10.02 11.39
C CYS A 216 -6.35 -10.78 10.69
N GLU A 217 -6.95 -11.73 11.42
CA GLU A 217 -8.36 -12.05 11.28
C GLU A 217 -9.15 -10.95 11.98
N THR A 218 -10.26 -10.51 11.41
CA THR A 218 -11.13 -9.49 11.98
C THR A 218 -12.56 -10.02 12.01
N PHE A 219 -13.18 -10.02 13.17
CA PHE A 219 -14.50 -10.59 13.39
C PHE A 219 -15.51 -9.50 13.68
N PHE A 220 -16.71 -9.67 13.16
CA PHE A 220 -17.85 -8.79 13.37
C PHE A 220 -19.00 -9.63 13.91
N ASP A 221 -19.46 -9.30 15.14
CA ASP A 221 -20.53 -9.97 15.87
C ASP A 221 -21.53 -8.90 16.27
N ASP A 222 -22.65 -8.80 15.52
CA ASP A 222 -23.71 -7.81 15.65
C ASP A 222 -23.21 -6.35 15.67
N VAL A 223 -22.16 -6.03 14.88
CA VAL A 223 -21.56 -4.69 14.84
C VAL A 223 -22.55 -3.67 14.28
N LYS A 224 -22.86 -2.65 15.07
CA LYS A 224 -23.73 -1.55 14.65
C LYS A 224 -22.95 -0.53 13.83
N VAL A 225 -23.26 -0.43 12.53
CA VAL A 225 -22.64 0.50 11.58
C VAL A 225 -23.63 1.59 11.18
N PRO A 226 -23.44 2.85 11.62
CA PRO A 226 -24.33 3.96 11.26
C PRO A 226 -24.35 4.20 9.75
N LYS A 227 -25.53 4.51 9.19
CA LYS A 227 -25.64 4.92 7.78
C LYS A 227 -25.16 6.34 7.52
N SER A 228 -24.98 7.15 8.57
CA SER A 228 -24.48 8.52 8.47
C SER A 228 -23.67 8.88 9.71
N TYR A 229 -22.62 9.65 9.51
CA TYR A 229 -21.76 10.22 10.55
C TYR A 229 -21.90 11.75 10.65
N GLY A 230 -22.95 12.31 10.09
CA GLY A 230 -23.25 13.74 10.09
C GLY A 230 -23.78 14.22 8.75
N GLU A 231 -23.88 15.53 8.60
CA GLU A 231 -24.34 16.16 7.36
C GLU A 231 -23.45 15.78 6.18
N ASP A 232 -24.05 15.32 5.08
CA ASP A 232 -23.39 14.86 3.86
C ASP A 232 -22.22 13.87 4.13
N CYS A 233 -22.29 13.09 5.21
CA CYS A 233 -21.25 12.12 5.57
C CYS A 233 -21.84 10.72 5.76
N PRO A 234 -22.22 10.03 4.67
CA PRO A 234 -22.72 8.66 4.74
C PRO A 234 -21.63 7.69 5.27
N GLY A 235 -22.09 6.62 5.96
CA GLY A 235 -21.21 5.55 6.48
C GLY A 235 -20.72 4.58 5.40
N TYR A 236 -20.82 4.95 4.13
CA TYR A 236 -20.39 4.18 2.96
C TYR A 236 -19.91 5.10 1.85
N VAL A 237 -19.03 4.61 0.99
CA VAL A 237 -18.47 5.35 -0.15
C VAL A 237 -19.18 4.95 -1.44
N GLY A 238 -19.55 5.93 -2.25
CA GLY A 238 -20.32 5.74 -3.47
C GLY A 238 -21.81 5.49 -3.17
N GLU A 239 -22.38 4.46 -3.77
CA GLU A 239 -23.79 4.09 -3.60
C GLU A 239 -23.95 2.76 -2.87
N ILE A 240 -25.05 2.58 -2.14
CA ILE A 240 -25.42 1.30 -1.54
C ILE A 240 -25.55 0.25 -2.66
N ASN A 241 -25.05 -0.95 -2.40
CA ASN A 241 -24.99 -2.07 -3.38
C ASN A 241 -24.07 -1.85 -4.58
N ARG A 242 -23.31 -0.74 -4.65
CA ARG A 242 -22.35 -0.42 -5.71
C ARG A 242 -20.90 -0.39 -5.22
N GLY A 243 -20.64 -0.87 -4.01
CA GLY A 243 -19.30 -0.88 -3.41
C GLY A 243 -18.24 -1.67 -4.21
N TRP A 244 -18.69 -2.59 -5.08
CA TRP A 244 -17.76 -3.28 -6.00
C TRP A 244 -17.11 -2.35 -7.02
N ASP A 245 -17.77 -1.28 -7.43
CA ASP A 245 -17.18 -0.30 -8.35
C ASP A 245 -16.06 0.50 -7.64
N VAL A 246 -16.28 0.88 -6.38
CA VAL A 246 -15.25 1.50 -5.52
C VAL A 246 -14.08 0.54 -5.30
N ALA A 247 -14.37 -0.73 -5.00
CA ALA A 247 -13.34 -1.74 -4.80
C ALA A 247 -12.47 -1.96 -6.03
N LYS A 248 -13.05 -2.03 -7.24
CA LYS A 248 -12.29 -2.17 -8.49
C LYS A 248 -11.32 -1.01 -8.73
N TYR A 249 -11.78 0.22 -8.45
CA TYR A 249 -10.94 1.40 -8.55
C TYR A 249 -9.75 1.33 -7.58
N LEU A 250 -10.02 0.98 -6.33
CA LEU A 250 -9.02 0.90 -5.27
C LEU A 250 -8.00 -0.23 -5.52
N LEU A 251 -8.45 -1.40 -6.00
CA LEU A 251 -7.56 -2.50 -6.40
C LEU A 251 -6.59 -2.12 -7.54
N GLY A 252 -6.93 -1.14 -8.37
CA GLY A 252 -6.01 -0.55 -9.34
C GLY A 252 -4.82 0.12 -8.65
N HIS A 253 -5.06 0.99 -7.69
CA HIS A 253 -4.02 1.66 -6.90
C HIS A 253 -3.19 0.69 -6.05
N GLU A 254 -3.82 -0.34 -5.48
CA GLU A 254 -3.12 -1.39 -4.74
C GLU A 254 -2.09 -2.13 -5.61
N ARG A 255 -2.45 -2.46 -6.85
CA ARG A 255 -1.52 -3.12 -7.79
C ARG A 255 -0.35 -2.23 -8.18
N GLU A 256 -0.57 -0.94 -8.38
CA GLU A 256 0.51 0.03 -8.62
C GLU A 256 1.48 0.07 -7.45
N MET A 257 0.98 0.11 -6.22
CA MET A 257 1.78 0.13 -5.00
C MET A 257 2.59 -1.18 -4.84
N ILE A 258 1.96 -2.35 -5.05
CA ILE A 258 2.60 -3.67 -4.88
C ILE A 258 3.61 -3.95 -6.01
N SER A 259 3.40 -3.38 -7.20
CA SER A 259 4.27 -3.62 -8.35
C SER A 259 5.73 -3.20 -8.11
N GLY A 260 5.97 -2.20 -7.25
CA GLY A 260 7.31 -1.64 -7.06
C GLY A 260 7.84 -0.93 -8.31
N ALA A 261 6.94 -0.44 -9.17
CA ALA A 261 7.29 0.23 -10.44
C ALA A 261 8.15 1.49 -10.26
N ASP A 262 8.20 2.03 -9.04
CA ASP A 262 9.08 3.13 -8.62
C ASP A 262 10.54 2.70 -8.36
N GLY A 263 10.89 1.42 -8.58
CA GLY A 263 12.23 0.86 -8.44
C GLY A 263 12.61 0.42 -7.02
N GLY A 264 11.70 0.51 -6.04
CA GLY A 264 12.01 0.21 -4.64
C GLY A 264 12.49 -1.23 -4.40
N ASN A 265 11.67 -2.22 -4.81
CA ASN A 265 11.94 -3.65 -4.57
C ASN A 265 12.45 -4.40 -5.80
N THR A 266 12.56 -3.72 -6.94
CA THR A 266 12.91 -4.32 -8.24
C THR A 266 14.19 -3.74 -8.85
N GLY A 267 14.88 -2.84 -8.14
CA GLY A 267 16.15 -2.28 -8.60
C GLY A 267 17.27 -3.30 -8.70
N THR A 268 18.30 -3.00 -9.50
CA THR A 268 19.46 -3.85 -9.74
C THR A 268 20.20 -4.24 -8.45
N LEU A 269 20.81 -5.41 -8.45
CA LEU A 269 21.64 -5.94 -7.36
C LEU A 269 23.14 -5.72 -7.58
N GLY A 270 23.57 -5.47 -8.82
CA GLY A 270 24.98 -5.41 -9.18
C GLY A 270 25.82 -4.47 -8.32
N VAL A 271 25.30 -3.27 -8.03
CA VAL A 271 25.99 -2.30 -7.15
C VAL A 271 26.08 -2.81 -5.72
N ALA A 272 24.99 -3.39 -5.18
CA ALA A 272 24.97 -3.92 -3.83
C ALA A 272 25.89 -5.11 -3.65
N MET A 273 26.02 -5.93 -4.69
CA MET A 273 26.80 -7.17 -4.70
C MET A 273 28.24 -7.00 -5.24
N SER A 274 28.56 -5.87 -5.84
CA SER A 274 29.88 -5.61 -6.43
C SER A 274 31.03 -5.75 -5.44
N ARG A 275 30.82 -5.45 -4.16
CA ARG A 275 31.80 -5.58 -3.08
C ARG A 275 32.18 -7.04 -2.81
N HIS A 276 31.34 -7.98 -3.18
CA HIS A 276 31.50 -9.42 -3.00
C HIS A 276 31.72 -10.17 -4.33
N ALA A 277 31.78 -9.44 -5.45
CA ALA A 277 31.80 -10.04 -6.80
C ALA A 277 33.01 -11.00 -7.05
N GLY A 278 34.11 -10.79 -6.34
CA GLY A 278 35.27 -11.70 -6.41
C GLY A 278 35.11 -12.99 -5.62
N GLU A 279 34.18 -13.03 -4.69
CA GLU A 279 33.93 -14.17 -3.79
C GLU A 279 32.74 -15.02 -4.27
N LEU A 280 31.97 -14.52 -5.24
CA LEU A 280 30.78 -15.20 -5.74
C LEU A 280 31.16 -16.31 -6.74
N ASP A 281 30.45 -17.41 -6.64
CA ASP A 281 30.42 -18.48 -7.63
C ASP A 281 30.13 -17.91 -9.04
N PRO A 282 30.83 -18.38 -10.11
CA PRO A 282 30.59 -17.90 -11.47
C PRO A 282 29.15 -18.05 -11.96
N ILE A 283 28.42 -19.10 -11.53
CA ILE A 283 27.02 -19.31 -11.88
C ILE A 283 26.16 -18.22 -11.21
N LEU A 284 26.36 -18.00 -9.92
CA LEU A 284 25.63 -16.96 -9.19
C LEU A 284 25.89 -15.56 -9.76
N ARG A 285 27.12 -15.30 -10.24
CA ARG A 285 27.43 -14.03 -10.93
C ARG A 285 26.68 -13.87 -12.24
N ALA A 286 26.54 -14.95 -13.01
CA ALA A 286 25.72 -14.95 -14.22
C ALA A 286 24.23 -14.69 -13.89
N ASP A 287 23.68 -15.39 -12.89
CA ASP A 287 22.31 -15.20 -12.44
C ASP A 287 22.01 -13.78 -11.96
N LEU A 288 22.99 -13.14 -11.29
CA LEU A 288 22.88 -11.73 -10.87
C LEU A 288 22.87 -10.77 -12.06
N ALA A 289 23.73 -11.04 -13.08
CA ALA A 289 23.76 -10.23 -14.29
C ALA A 289 22.44 -10.34 -15.08
N ASP A 290 21.90 -11.54 -15.22
CA ASP A 290 20.59 -11.78 -15.85
C ASP A 290 19.46 -11.10 -15.08
N PHE A 291 19.50 -11.16 -13.75
CA PHE A 291 18.54 -10.44 -12.91
C PHE A 291 18.62 -8.92 -13.13
N ASP A 292 19.83 -8.35 -13.20
CA ASP A 292 19.99 -6.91 -13.40
C ASP A 292 19.47 -6.44 -14.76
N VAL A 293 19.61 -7.27 -15.81
CA VAL A 293 19.01 -7.00 -17.12
C VAL A 293 17.48 -6.98 -17.02
N ASP A 294 16.88 -7.97 -16.38
CA ASP A 294 15.42 -8.03 -16.18
C ASP A 294 14.90 -6.86 -15.33
N ALA A 295 15.65 -6.49 -14.28
CA ALA A 295 15.31 -5.36 -13.41
C ALA A 295 15.34 -4.01 -14.16
N LEU A 296 16.35 -3.81 -15.03
CA LEU A 296 16.43 -2.63 -15.90
C LEU A 296 15.30 -2.62 -16.92
N ALA A 297 15.02 -3.75 -17.57
CA ALA A 297 13.91 -3.87 -18.50
C ALA A 297 12.56 -3.56 -17.84
N TYR A 298 12.35 -4.03 -16.59
CA TYR A 298 11.19 -3.72 -15.81
C TYR A 298 11.08 -2.21 -15.49
N GLY A 299 12.18 -1.57 -15.14
CA GLY A 299 12.23 -0.11 -14.95
C GLY A 299 11.81 0.66 -16.20
N CYS A 300 12.36 0.29 -17.37
CA CYS A 300 11.96 0.87 -18.67
C CYS A 300 10.47 0.64 -18.99
N MET A 301 9.94 -0.54 -18.63
CA MET A 301 8.49 -0.84 -18.75
C MET A 301 7.64 0.11 -17.91
N GLY A 302 8.07 0.41 -16.68
CA GLY A 302 7.41 1.36 -15.79
C GLY A 302 7.42 2.79 -16.36
N GLU A 303 8.56 3.26 -16.86
CA GLU A 303 8.67 4.58 -17.50
C GLU A 303 7.77 4.69 -18.74
N LYS A 304 7.78 3.67 -19.60
CA LYS A 304 6.90 3.60 -20.76
C LYS A 304 5.43 3.68 -20.35
N PHE A 305 5.02 2.93 -19.32
CA PHE A 305 3.65 2.95 -18.83
C PHE A 305 3.24 4.34 -18.33
N LEU A 306 4.09 5.03 -17.57
CA LEU A 306 3.84 6.40 -17.12
C LEU A 306 3.72 7.38 -18.30
N ASP A 307 4.50 7.22 -19.35
CA ASP A 307 4.40 8.05 -20.53
C ASP A 307 3.11 7.76 -21.33
N GLU A 308 2.69 6.53 -21.42
CA GLU A 308 1.41 6.14 -22.04
C GLU A 308 0.21 6.71 -21.27
N ILE A 309 0.26 6.76 -19.92
CA ILE A 309 -0.76 7.42 -19.09
C ILE A 309 -0.85 8.91 -19.44
N LYS A 310 0.28 9.61 -19.50
CA LYS A 310 0.32 11.07 -19.81
C LYS A 310 -0.34 11.43 -21.13
N VAL A 311 -0.26 10.54 -22.12
CA VAL A 311 -0.83 10.76 -23.46
C VAL A 311 -2.16 10.03 -23.68
N GLY A 312 -2.75 9.46 -22.62
CA GLY A 312 -4.05 8.79 -22.67
C GLY A 312 -4.05 7.49 -23.49
N LYS A 313 -2.90 6.83 -23.66
CA LYS A 313 -2.73 5.58 -24.44
C LYS A 313 -2.50 4.34 -23.58
N ALA A 314 -2.41 4.49 -22.25
CA ALA A 314 -2.20 3.37 -21.36
C ALA A 314 -3.37 2.38 -21.44
N HIS A 315 -3.03 1.08 -21.56
CA HIS A 315 -4.06 0.05 -21.55
C HIS A 315 -4.55 -0.20 -20.11
N PRO A 316 -5.88 -0.24 -19.84
CA PRO A 316 -6.42 -0.38 -18.48
C PRO A 316 -5.97 -1.66 -17.73
N ALA A 317 -5.57 -2.71 -18.45
CA ALA A 317 -5.09 -3.95 -17.84
C ALA A 317 -3.57 -3.97 -17.61
N GLN A 318 -2.82 -2.95 -18.02
CA GLN A 318 -1.35 -2.88 -17.92
C GLN A 318 -0.83 -2.97 -16.48
N PRO A 319 -1.51 -2.42 -15.44
CA PRO A 319 -1.09 -2.62 -14.04
C PRO A 319 -0.98 -4.09 -13.62
N ASN A 320 -1.72 -5.00 -14.27
CA ASN A 320 -1.61 -6.44 -13.99
C ASN A 320 -0.27 -7.03 -14.48
N MET A 321 0.25 -6.53 -15.61
CA MET A 321 1.59 -6.92 -16.09
C MET A 321 2.66 -6.43 -15.12
N MET A 322 2.57 -5.16 -14.71
CA MET A 322 3.51 -4.57 -13.76
C MET A 322 3.49 -5.33 -12.43
N LYS A 323 2.31 -5.62 -11.87
CA LYS A 323 2.18 -6.41 -10.65
C LYS A 323 2.82 -7.79 -10.79
N TYR A 324 2.49 -8.54 -11.84
CA TYR A 324 3.03 -9.88 -12.06
C TYR A 324 4.57 -9.84 -12.18
N ALA A 325 5.10 -9.06 -13.10
CA ALA A 325 6.55 -8.98 -13.33
C ALA A 325 7.31 -8.47 -12.10
N GLY A 326 6.82 -7.40 -11.46
CA GLY A 326 7.47 -6.82 -10.28
C GLY A 326 7.51 -7.76 -9.09
N THR A 327 6.42 -8.50 -8.83
CA THR A 327 6.39 -9.46 -7.71
C THR A 327 7.27 -10.69 -7.97
N GLU A 328 7.35 -11.20 -9.19
CA GLU A 328 8.26 -12.30 -9.54
C GLU A 328 9.73 -11.84 -9.47
N LEU A 329 10.05 -10.63 -9.93
CA LEU A 329 11.39 -10.04 -9.77
C LEU A 329 11.76 -9.90 -8.29
N ASN A 330 10.85 -9.40 -7.44
CA ASN A 330 11.13 -9.26 -6.01
C ASN A 330 11.42 -10.61 -5.34
N LYS A 331 10.71 -11.67 -5.68
CA LYS A 331 10.99 -13.03 -5.20
C LYS A 331 12.39 -13.48 -5.62
N ARG A 332 12.71 -13.37 -6.91
CA ARG A 332 14.02 -13.73 -7.47
C ARG A 332 15.15 -12.91 -6.83
N ARG A 333 14.94 -11.62 -6.62
CA ARG A 333 15.87 -10.73 -5.91
C ARG A 333 16.27 -11.30 -4.55
N HIS A 334 15.29 -11.66 -3.73
CA HIS A 334 15.56 -12.19 -2.39
C HIS A 334 16.16 -13.58 -2.42
N GLU A 335 15.86 -14.43 -3.41
CA GLU A 335 16.52 -15.73 -3.62
C GLU A 335 18.00 -15.55 -3.95
N LEU A 336 18.34 -14.62 -4.84
CA LEU A 336 19.73 -14.30 -5.17
C LEU A 336 20.47 -13.72 -3.96
N MET A 337 19.84 -12.85 -3.18
CA MET A 337 20.43 -12.32 -1.95
C MET A 337 20.70 -13.43 -0.91
N MET A 338 19.78 -14.38 -0.75
CA MET A 338 19.97 -15.56 0.12
C MET A 338 21.14 -16.42 -0.35
N SER A 339 21.20 -16.70 -1.65
CA SER A 339 22.28 -17.49 -2.27
C SER A 339 23.64 -16.81 -2.10
N ALA A 340 23.71 -15.50 -2.31
CA ALA A 340 24.94 -14.74 -2.18
C ALA A 340 25.45 -14.64 -0.73
N GLY A 341 24.53 -14.60 0.25
CA GLY A 341 24.90 -14.61 1.66
C GLY A 341 25.25 -16.01 2.22
N GLY A 342 24.98 -17.07 1.43
CA GLY A 342 25.27 -18.45 1.81
C GLY A 342 24.60 -18.87 3.13
N SER A 343 25.28 -19.68 3.93
CA SER A 343 24.76 -20.17 5.20
C SER A 343 24.41 -19.07 6.20
N ARG A 344 25.07 -17.92 6.17
CA ARG A 344 24.76 -16.77 7.04
C ARG A 344 23.36 -16.24 6.79
N SER A 345 22.87 -16.27 5.55
CA SER A 345 21.51 -15.83 5.22
C SER A 345 20.42 -16.65 5.93
N LEU A 346 20.74 -17.85 6.43
CA LEU A 346 19.80 -18.73 7.15
C LEU A 346 19.74 -18.43 8.66
N GLU A 347 20.63 -17.61 9.17
CA GLU A 347 20.64 -17.26 10.61
C GLU A 347 19.41 -16.44 10.98
N TRP A 348 18.67 -16.90 11.99
CA TRP A 348 17.36 -16.35 12.35
C TRP A 348 17.43 -15.23 13.41
N GLU A 349 18.39 -15.29 14.32
CA GLU A 349 18.50 -14.38 15.49
C GLU A 349 19.90 -13.80 15.67
N SER A 350 20.70 -13.75 14.62
CA SER A 350 22.06 -13.22 14.66
C SER A 350 22.08 -11.70 14.52
N ASP A 351 22.93 -11.04 15.29
CA ASP A 351 23.21 -9.60 15.19
C ASP A 351 23.81 -9.26 13.80
N GLU A 352 24.65 -10.14 13.25
CA GLU A 352 25.26 -9.97 11.94
C GLU A 352 24.21 -9.90 10.82
N THR A 353 23.12 -10.65 10.95
CA THR A 353 21.98 -10.62 10.03
C THR A 353 20.87 -9.67 10.45
N ARG A 354 21.09 -8.87 11.50
CA ARG A 354 20.08 -7.96 12.06
C ARG A 354 18.78 -8.69 12.40
N GLY A 355 18.87 -9.75 13.21
CA GLY A 355 17.74 -10.55 13.63
C GLY A 355 17.13 -11.40 12.50
N GLY A 356 17.96 -11.94 11.61
CA GLY A 356 17.53 -12.80 10.51
C GLY A 356 16.83 -12.09 9.36
N LYS A 357 17.06 -10.78 9.18
CA LYS A 357 16.37 -9.96 8.18
C LYS A 357 16.43 -10.55 6.75
N PRO A 358 17.55 -11.12 6.25
CA PRO A 358 17.57 -11.76 4.94
C PRO A 358 16.56 -12.90 4.82
N ALA A 359 16.57 -13.86 5.76
CA ALA A 359 15.66 -15.00 5.76
C ALA A 359 14.21 -14.57 5.92
N ARG A 360 13.93 -13.65 6.84
CA ARG A 360 12.57 -13.11 7.08
C ARG A 360 12.01 -12.42 5.83
N ASN A 361 12.78 -11.58 5.18
CA ASN A 361 12.39 -10.91 3.96
C ASN A 361 12.15 -11.90 2.81
N TRP A 362 13.05 -12.86 2.63
CA TRP A 362 12.87 -13.92 1.63
C TRP A 362 11.57 -14.71 1.85
N LEU A 363 11.29 -15.12 3.08
CA LEU A 363 10.03 -15.79 3.42
C LEU A 363 8.82 -14.92 3.16
N ARG A 364 8.91 -13.60 3.50
CA ARG A 364 7.82 -12.65 3.25
C ARG A 364 7.48 -12.50 1.76
N THR A 365 8.48 -12.57 0.88
CA THR A 365 8.25 -12.44 -0.56
C THR A 365 7.44 -13.58 -1.16
N LYS A 366 7.30 -14.74 -0.49
CA LYS A 366 6.50 -15.86 -1.00
C LYS A 366 5.02 -15.50 -1.12
N ALA A 367 4.53 -14.55 -0.32
CA ALA A 367 3.18 -14.01 -0.46
C ALA A 367 2.98 -13.12 -1.70
N ASN A 368 4.05 -12.61 -2.31
CA ASN A 368 3.95 -11.71 -3.47
C ASN A 368 3.20 -12.32 -4.67
N SER A 369 3.26 -13.63 -4.85
CA SER A 369 2.50 -14.32 -5.90
C SER A 369 0.99 -14.41 -5.62
N ILE A 370 0.55 -14.06 -4.40
CA ILE A 370 -0.84 -14.23 -3.94
C ILE A 370 -1.50 -12.88 -3.68
N GLU A 371 -0.84 -11.99 -2.95
CA GLU A 371 -1.37 -10.69 -2.54
C GLU A 371 -1.62 -9.74 -3.73
N GLY A 372 -2.61 -8.84 -3.62
CA GLY A 372 -2.98 -7.91 -4.69
C GLY A 372 -3.52 -8.57 -5.96
N GLY A 373 -3.95 -9.82 -5.85
CA GLY A 373 -4.36 -10.73 -6.93
C GLY A 373 -3.28 -11.73 -7.27
N THR A 374 -3.66 -13.01 -7.35
CA THR A 374 -2.69 -14.09 -7.60
C THR A 374 -2.02 -13.96 -8.96
N SER A 375 -0.81 -14.52 -9.11
CA SER A 375 -0.09 -14.57 -10.39
C SER A 375 -0.97 -15.17 -11.50
N GLU A 376 -1.76 -16.21 -11.20
CA GLU A 376 -2.69 -16.85 -12.13
C GLU A 376 -3.81 -15.91 -12.58
N VAL A 377 -4.38 -15.14 -11.63
CA VAL A 377 -5.40 -14.11 -11.95
C VAL A 377 -4.80 -13.04 -12.84
N MET A 378 -3.58 -12.56 -12.53
CA MET A 378 -2.90 -11.57 -13.37
C MET A 378 -2.66 -12.10 -14.78
N LEU A 379 -2.14 -13.31 -14.92
CA LEU A 379 -1.90 -13.96 -16.22
C LEU A 379 -3.19 -14.15 -17.00
N ASN A 380 -4.29 -14.53 -16.34
CA ASN A 380 -5.61 -14.62 -16.99
C ASN A 380 -6.11 -13.27 -17.51
N VAL A 381 -5.89 -12.18 -16.75
CA VAL A 381 -6.26 -10.83 -17.22
C VAL A 381 -5.39 -10.41 -18.40
N ILE A 382 -4.07 -10.64 -18.33
CA ILE A 382 -3.11 -10.33 -19.39
C ILE A 382 -3.49 -11.09 -20.67
N SER A 383 -3.69 -12.40 -20.59
CA SER A 383 -4.03 -13.23 -21.75
C SER A 383 -5.30 -12.78 -22.45
N LYS A 384 -6.35 -12.47 -21.67
CA LYS A 384 -7.68 -12.14 -22.22
C LYS A 384 -7.80 -10.67 -22.66
N ARG A 385 -7.14 -9.73 -21.97
CA ARG A 385 -7.38 -8.29 -22.19
C ARG A 385 -6.24 -7.57 -22.89
N ILE A 386 -5.02 -8.11 -22.86
CA ILE A 386 -3.85 -7.52 -23.50
C ILE A 386 -3.46 -8.29 -24.76
N LEU A 387 -3.49 -9.63 -24.67
CA LEU A 387 -3.06 -10.50 -25.77
C LEU A 387 -4.21 -11.02 -26.62
N ASP A 388 -5.48 -10.75 -26.24
CA ASP A 388 -6.70 -11.22 -26.92
C ASP A 388 -6.69 -12.73 -27.20
N LEU A 389 -6.08 -13.52 -26.31
CA LEU A 389 -6.05 -14.97 -26.44
C LEU A 389 -7.41 -15.56 -26.10
N PRO A 390 -7.82 -16.67 -26.79
CA PRO A 390 -9.07 -17.33 -26.50
C PRO A 390 -9.11 -17.78 -25.04
N GLY A 391 -10.27 -17.55 -24.39
CA GLY A 391 -10.49 -18.00 -23.02
C GLY A 391 -10.46 -19.53 -22.92
N ALA A 392 -9.86 -20.05 -21.85
CA ALA A 392 -9.97 -21.46 -21.48
C ALA A 392 -11.38 -21.77 -20.97
#